data_13593e8a86eb786ff436d521299573cb
#
_entry.id   13593e8a86eb786ff436d521299573cb
#
_cell.length_a   1.000
_cell.length_b   1.000
_cell.length_c   1.000
_cell.angle_alpha   90.00
_cell.angle_beta   90.00
_cell.angle_gamma   90.00
#
_symmetry.space_group_name_H-M   'P 1'
#
loop_
_entity.id
_entity.type
_entity.pdbx_description
1 polymer ?
#
loop_
_entity_poly.entity_id
_entity_poly.type
_entity_poly.pdbx_seq_one_letter_code
_entity_poly.pdbx_strand_id
1 'polypeptide(L)'
;MKQSIFILFITFSFSTFYAQKEATKTAYFASGCFWCTEAIFELIVGVKSAESGYTGGKTVKPTYEQVCSGNTGHAEAIKVVYYPSSVSYEKLVRAFFESHDPSTLNQQGPDKGTQYRSAIFYQNDTEKQQALSYIKVLKEKKTFKAITTEVVAFTVFYPAEYYHQDYEKKNPNNGYIQGVSKPRMAAFKKKTKLPLYE
;
A
#
# COMPACT_ATOMS: atom_id res chain seq x y z
N MET A 1 33.36 -57.34 46.94
CA MET A 1 32.40 -56.23 46.77
C MET A 1 32.66 -55.60 45.43
N LYS A 2 31.75 -55.82 44.42
CA LYS A 2 31.85 -55.21 43.07
C LYS A 2 30.96 -53.94 43.05
N GLN A 3 31.57 -52.77 42.94
CA GLN A 3 30.86 -51.53 42.77
C GLN A 3 30.47 -51.37 41.28
N SER A 4 29.17 -51.35 40.99
CA SER A 4 28.63 -51.00 39.63
C SER A 4 28.49 -49.50 39.51
N ILE A 5 29.24 -48.89 38.60
CA ILE A 5 29.13 -47.46 38.24
C ILE A 5 28.01 -47.36 37.22
N PHE A 6 26.92 -46.68 37.60
CA PHE A 6 25.81 -46.32 36.69
C PHE A 6 26.15 -44.99 36.01
N ILE A 7 26.47 -45.03 34.71
CA ILE A 7 26.68 -43.82 33.90
C ILE A 7 25.32 -43.35 33.35
N LEU A 8 24.84 -42.24 33.88
CA LEU A 8 23.61 -41.60 33.42
C LEU A 8 23.91 -40.78 32.15
N PHE A 9 23.45 -41.26 30.98
CA PHE A 9 23.50 -40.50 29.72
C PHE A 9 22.37 -39.48 29.71
N ILE A 10 22.70 -38.20 29.93
CA ILE A 10 21.75 -37.07 29.70
C ILE A 10 21.77 -36.74 28.20
N THR A 11 20.73 -37.17 27.48
CA THR A 11 20.52 -36.78 26.08
C THR A 11 19.96 -35.35 26.03
N PHE A 12 20.79 -34.42 25.61
CA PHE A 12 20.38 -33.02 25.35
C PHE A 12 19.69 -32.97 24.00
N SER A 13 18.34 -32.93 24.00
CA SER A 13 17.56 -32.73 22.77
C SER A 13 17.66 -31.26 22.35
N PHE A 14 18.45 -30.97 21.32
CA PHE A 14 18.44 -29.67 20.64
C PHE A 14 17.18 -29.56 19.81
N SER A 15 16.16 -28.85 20.33
CA SER A 15 15.00 -28.42 19.51
C SER A 15 15.45 -27.28 18.60
N THR A 16 15.65 -27.58 17.32
CA THR A 16 15.88 -26.54 16.30
C THR A 16 14.57 -25.77 16.08
N PHE A 17 14.48 -24.58 16.65
CA PHE A 17 13.42 -23.63 16.31
C PHE A 17 13.68 -23.14 14.89
N TYR A 18 13.00 -23.72 13.91
CA TYR A 18 12.87 -23.09 12.59
C TYR A 18 11.96 -21.88 12.75
N ALA A 19 12.54 -20.68 12.64
CA ALA A 19 11.75 -19.46 12.53
C ALA A 19 10.87 -19.57 11.27
N GLN A 20 9.57 -19.81 11.45
CA GLN A 20 8.61 -19.87 10.36
C GLN A 20 8.57 -18.49 9.71
N LYS A 21 8.99 -18.40 8.43
CA LYS A 21 8.94 -17.15 7.67
C LYS A 21 7.50 -16.66 7.63
N GLU A 22 7.24 -15.51 8.21
CA GLU A 22 5.91 -14.93 8.29
C GLU A 22 5.33 -14.72 6.89
N ALA A 23 4.11 -15.22 6.68
CA ALA A 23 3.43 -15.14 5.39
C ALA A 23 3.02 -13.69 5.10
N THR A 24 3.33 -13.20 3.89
CA THR A 24 2.93 -11.87 3.43
C THR A 24 1.74 -11.96 2.48
N LYS A 25 0.98 -10.87 2.40
CA LYS A 25 -0.07 -10.63 1.39
C LYS A 25 0.25 -9.39 0.58
N THR A 26 -0.48 -9.19 -0.52
CA THR A 26 -0.37 -7.99 -1.36
C THR A 26 -1.70 -7.25 -1.41
N ALA A 27 -1.64 -5.92 -1.60
CA ALA A 27 -2.79 -5.06 -1.87
C ALA A 27 -2.40 -4.01 -2.91
N TYR A 28 -3.36 -3.50 -3.69
CA TYR A 28 -3.11 -2.56 -4.78
C TYR A 28 -4.02 -1.34 -4.68
N PHE A 29 -3.41 -0.14 -4.66
CA PHE A 29 -4.08 1.13 -4.45
C PHE A 29 -3.59 2.19 -5.42
N ALA A 30 -4.50 3.06 -5.88
CA ALA A 30 -4.21 4.27 -6.65
C ALA A 30 -4.86 5.47 -5.95
N SER A 31 -4.08 6.48 -5.59
CA SER A 31 -4.56 7.66 -4.87
C SER A 31 -3.83 8.95 -5.29
N GLY A 32 -3.73 9.19 -6.59
CA GLY A 32 -2.93 10.27 -7.17
C GLY A 32 -1.48 9.84 -7.39
N CYS A 33 -0.55 10.78 -7.34
CA CYS A 33 0.87 10.50 -7.56
C CYS A 33 1.39 9.35 -6.68
N PHE A 34 1.96 8.35 -7.33
CA PHE A 34 2.44 7.13 -6.65
C PHE A 34 3.64 7.39 -5.73
N TRP A 35 4.49 8.41 -5.96
CA TRP A 35 5.56 8.79 -5.04
C TRP A 35 5.04 9.11 -3.64
N CYS A 36 3.95 9.91 -3.58
CA CYS A 36 3.30 10.27 -2.32
C CYS A 36 2.66 9.05 -1.65
N THR A 37 2.01 8.20 -2.46
CA THR A 37 1.27 7.03 -1.97
C THR A 37 2.25 5.98 -1.44
N GLU A 38 3.33 5.70 -2.17
CA GLU A 38 4.42 4.80 -1.76
C GLU A 38 5.01 5.24 -0.42
N ALA A 39 5.46 6.49 -0.32
CA ALA A 39 6.06 7.04 0.89
C ALA A 39 5.13 6.96 2.12
N ILE A 40 3.82 7.20 1.93
CA ILE A 40 2.84 7.09 3.02
C ILE A 40 2.66 5.64 3.47
N PHE A 41 2.52 4.69 2.54
CA PHE A 41 2.27 3.30 2.90
C PHE A 41 3.48 2.63 3.54
N GLU A 42 4.68 3.01 3.16
CA GLU A 42 5.92 2.52 3.77
C GLU A 42 6.09 2.92 5.24
N LEU A 43 5.42 4.00 5.69
CA LEU A 43 5.41 4.38 7.10
C LEU A 43 4.58 3.44 7.99
N ILE A 44 3.66 2.66 7.43
CA ILE A 44 2.69 1.88 8.22
C ILE A 44 3.38 0.63 8.78
N VAL A 45 3.41 0.49 10.10
CA VAL A 45 3.93 -0.71 10.75
C VAL A 45 3.16 -1.96 10.28
N GLY A 46 3.89 -2.96 9.82
CA GLY A 46 3.34 -4.16 9.20
C GLY A 46 3.33 -4.13 7.66
N VAL A 47 3.57 -2.98 7.03
CA VAL A 47 3.93 -2.92 5.61
C VAL A 47 5.39 -3.29 5.45
N LYS A 48 5.66 -4.28 4.62
CA LYS A 48 7.01 -4.75 4.30
C LYS A 48 7.66 -3.92 3.21
N SER A 49 6.89 -3.55 2.19
CA SER A 49 7.31 -2.70 1.07
C SER A 49 6.10 -2.14 0.34
N ALA A 50 6.27 -0.98 -0.28
CA ALA A 50 5.39 -0.47 -1.32
C ALA A 50 6.22 -0.30 -2.59
N GLU A 51 5.63 -0.55 -3.76
CA GLU A 51 6.29 -0.48 -5.06
C GLU A 51 5.42 0.35 -5.99
N SER A 52 5.94 1.44 -6.53
CA SER A 52 5.26 2.29 -7.51
C SER A 52 5.11 1.58 -8.85
N GLY A 53 3.96 1.75 -9.51
CA GLY A 53 3.68 1.13 -10.80
C GLY A 53 2.35 1.52 -11.41
N TYR A 54 1.87 0.71 -12.33
CA TYR A 54 0.70 0.97 -13.17
C TYR A 54 -0.25 -0.22 -13.16
N THR A 55 -1.56 0.04 -13.00
CA THR A 55 -2.58 -1.00 -13.07
C THR A 55 -3.94 -0.44 -13.50
N GLY A 56 -4.88 -1.33 -13.84
CA GLY A 56 -6.26 -0.97 -14.19
C GLY A 56 -6.46 -0.54 -15.64
N GLY A 57 -5.42 -0.51 -16.46
CA GLY A 57 -5.47 -0.18 -17.87
C GLY A 57 -5.37 -1.41 -18.79
N LYS A 58 -5.27 -1.15 -20.11
CA LYS A 58 -5.25 -2.18 -21.15
C LYS A 58 -3.89 -2.29 -21.85
N THR A 59 -3.07 -1.26 -21.82
CA THR A 59 -1.76 -1.25 -22.47
C THR A 59 -0.82 -2.21 -21.76
N VAL A 60 -0.21 -3.12 -22.51
CA VAL A 60 0.76 -4.10 -21.99
C VAL A 60 2.11 -3.42 -21.81
N LYS A 61 2.69 -3.55 -20.61
CA LYS A 61 3.99 -2.96 -20.24
C LYS A 61 4.10 -1.48 -20.63
N PRO A 62 3.19 -0.61 -20.13
CA PRO A 62 3.23 0.81 -20.49
C PRO A 62 4.50 1.47 -19.94
N THR A 63 4.98 2.51 -20.62
CA THR A 63 5.97 3.44 -20.08
C THR A 63 5.29 4.56 -19.29
N TYR A 64 6.05 5.28 -18.46
CA TYR A 64 5.57 6.45 -17.74
C TYR A 64 4.94 7.50 -18.66
N GLU A 65 5.60 7.83 -19.77
CA GLU A 65 5.11 8.81 -20.75
C GLU A 65 3.78 8.37 -21.36
N GLN A 66 3.63 7.08 -21.65
CA GLN A 66 2.35 6.54 -22.15
C GLN A 66 1.25 6.66 -21.12
N VAL A 67 1.52 6.37 -19.83
CA VAL A 67 0.53 6.54 -18.76
C VAL A 67 0.18 8.00 -18.57
N CYS A 68 1.16 8.90 -18.58
CA CYS A 68 0.95 10.35 -18.49
C CYS A 68 0.13 10.91 -19.64
N SER A 69 0.16 10.29 -20.83
CA SER A 69 -0.71 10.70 -21.95
C SER A 69 -2.21 10.46 -21.70
N GLY A 70 -2.56 9.68 -20.66
CA GLY A 70 -3.96 9.36 -20.30
C GLY A 70 -4.62 8.30 -21.19
N ASN A 71 -3.93 7.77 -22.21
CA ASN A 71 -4.52 6.86 -23.22
C ASN A 71 -4.40 5.37 -22.88
N THR A 72 -3.60 5.00 -21.88
CA THR A 72 -3.38 3.60 -21.51
C THR A 72 -4.50 2.98 -20.69
N GLY A 73 -5.32 3.84 -20.03
CA GLY A 73 -6.31 3.45 -19.04
C GLY A 73 -5.70 3.06 -17.69
N HIS A 74 -4.38 3.01 -17.56
CA HIS A 74 -3.73 2.72 -16.28
C HIS A 74 -3.84 3.89 -15.29
N ALA A 75 -3.90 3.57 -14.00
CA ALA A 75 -3.63 4.50 -12.93
C ALA A 75 -2.17 4.36 -12.46
N GLU A 76 -1.59 5.47 -12.00
CA GLU A 76 -0.47 5.42 -11.08
C GLU A 76 -0.93 4.73 -9.79
N ALA A 77 -0.27 3.66 -9.43
CA ALA A 77 -0.67 2.80 -8.32
C ALA A 77 0.53 2.29 -7.54
N ILE A 78 0.26 1.77 -6.37
CA ILE A 78 1.24 1.06 -5.57
C ILE A 78 0.81 -0.39 -5.35
N LYS A 79 1.80 -1.28 -5.31
CA LYS A 79 1.69 -2.64 -4.80
C LYS A 79 2.25 -2.66 -3.39
N VAL A 80 1.40 -2.91 -2.42
CA VAL A 80 1.76 -3.00 -1.00
C VAL A 80 1.94 -4.46 -0.61
N VAL A 81 3.13 -4.84 -0.15
CA VAL A 81 3.39 -6.13 0.49
C VAL A 81 3.32 -5.93 1.99
N TYR A 82 2.51 -6.72 2.70
CA TYR A 82 2.28 -6.52 4.13
C TYR A 82 2.18 -7.85 4.90
N TYR A 83 2.40 -7.79 6.21
CA TYR A 83 2.21 -8.89 7.15
C TYR A 83 0.80 -8.80 7.75
N PRO A 84 -0.12 -9.72 7.40
CA PRO A 84 -1.51 -9.64 7.86
C PRO A 84 -1.67 -9.85 9.38
N SER A 85 -0.69 -10.40 10.06
CA SER A 85 -0.61 -10.49 11.52
C SER A 85 -0.38 -9.12 12.20
N SER A 86 0.30 -8.19 11.51
CA SER A 86 0.65 -6.87 12.03
C SER A 86 -0.34 -5.79 11.56
N VAL A 87 -0.72 -5.80 10.29
CA VAL A 87 -1.69 -4.87 9.71
C VAL A 87 -2.70 -5.61 8.83
N SER A 88 -4.01 -5.42 9.07
CA SER A 88 -5.06 -6.04 8.25
C SER A 88 -5.32 -5.26 6.96
N TYR A 89 -5.91 -5.91 5.95
CA TYR A 89 -6.35 -5.25 4.72
C TYR A 89 -7.33 -4.10 4.99
N GLU A 90 -8.26 -4.25 5.93
CA GLU A 90 -9.19 -3.19 6.35
C GLU A 90 -8.45 -1.95 6.87
N LYS A 91 -7.37 -2.15 7.64
CA LYS A 91 -6.52 -1.06 8.11
C LYS A 91 -5.79 -0.37 6.95
N LEU A 92 -5.34 -1.11 5.93
CA LEU A 92 -4.75 -0.54 4.72
C LEU A 92 -5.79 0.23 3.89
N VAL A 93 -7.03 -0.26 3.76
CA VAL A 93 -8.15 0.48 3.14
C VAL A 93 -8.44 1.76 3.91
N ARG A 94 -8.42 1.73 5.23
CA ARG A 94 -8.56 2.93 6.05
C ARG A 94 -7.43 3.92 5.78
N ALA A 95 -6.17 3.47 5.80
CA ALA A 95 -5.01 4.30 5.49
C ALA A 95 -5.13 4.95 4.10
N PHE A 96 -5.59 4.20 3.11
CA PHE A 96 -5.85 4.69 1.77
C PHE A 96 -6.79 5.91 1.79
N PHE A 97 -7.95 5.84 2.44
CA PHE A 97 -8.89 6.97 2.54
C PHE A 97 -8.40 8.11 3.45
N GLU A 98 -7.51 7.84 4.39
CA GLU A 98 -6.86 8.86 5.22
C GLU A 98 -5.73 9.58 4.49
N SER A 99 -5.16 8.97 3.45
CA SER A 99 -3.98 9.46 2.73
C SER A 99 -4.25 10.46 1.62
N HIS A 100 -5.51 10.64 1.16
CA HIS A 100 -5.84 11.49 0.01
C HIS A 100 -7.27 12.04 0.10
N ASP A 101 -7.67 12.85 -0.87
CA ASP A 101 -9.06 13.30 -1.04
C ASP A 101 -9.76 12.39 -2.07
N PRO A 102 -10.65 11.46 -1.64
CA PRO A 102 -11.35 10.56 -2.55
C PRO A 102 -12.56 11.20 -3.23
N SER A 103 -12.78 12.51 -3.07
CA SER A 103 -13.96 13.19 -3.61
C SER A 103 -13.72 13.82 -4.99
N THR A 104 -12.49 13.85 -5.46
CA THR A 104 -12.11 14.47 -6.73
C THR A 104 -11.97 13.43 -7.84
N LEU A 105 -12.75 13.56 -8.90
CA LEU A 105 -12.69 12.65 -10.05
C LEU A 105 -11.43 12.93 -10.88
N ASN A 106 -10.63 11.87 -11.12
CA ASN A 106 -9.42 11.94 -11.95
C ASN A 106 -8.46 13.08 -11.55
N GLN A 107 -8.37 13.35 -10.25
CA GLN A 107 -7.51 14.41 -9.73
C GLN A 107 -7.12 14.14 -8.28
N GLN A 108 -5.86 14.50 -7.92
CA GLN A 108 -5.42 14.56 -6.54
C GLN A 108 -4.51 15.77 -6.35
N GLY A 109 -4.96 16.76 -5.55
CA GLY A 109 -4.22 18.00 -5.37
C GLY A 109 -3.96 18.69 -6.73
N PRO A 110 -2.70 19.00 -7.10
CA PRO A 110 -2.37 19.62 -8.37
C PRO A 110 -2.42 18.66 -9.57
N ASP A 111 -2.38 17.35 -9.33
CA ASP A 111 -2.26 16.33 -10.37
C ASP A 111 -3.63 16.07 -11.00
N LYS A 112 -3.73 16.23 -12.31
CA LYS A 112 -4.96 16.06 -13.10
C LYS A 112 -4.75 15.03 -14.20
N GLY A 113 -5.73 14.14 -14.37
CA GLY A 113 -5.72 13.09 -15.38
C GLY A 113 -6.24 11.76 -14.82
N THR A 114 -6.69 10.88 -15.71
CA THR A 114 -7.23 9.55 -15.34
C THR A 114 -6.22 8.68 -14.61
N GLN A 115 -4.92 8.91 -14.84
CA GLN A 115 -3.83 8.22 -14.15
C GLN A 115 -3.75 8.57 -12.66
N TYR A 116 -4.29 9.70 -12.22
CA TYR A 116 -4.30 10.14 -10.82
C TYR A 116 -5.63 9.86 -10.10
N ARG A 117 -6.47 8.98 -10.67
CA ARG A 117 -7.76 8.63 -10.06
C ARG A 117 -7.60 7.87 -8.75
N SER A 118 -8.63 7.92 -7.93
CA SER A 118 -8.74 7.12 -6.72
C SER A 118 -9.30 5.73 -7.06
N ALA A 119 -8.54 4.66 -6.76
CA ALA A 119 -9.01 3.29 -7.01
C ALA A 119 -8.42 2.26 -6.03
N ILE A 120 -9.21 1.24 -5.72
CA ILE A 120 -8.82 0.03 -4.99
C ILE A 120 -8.98 -1.14 -5.95
N PHE A 121 -7.89 -1.92 -6.14
CA PHE A 121 -7.88 -3.09 -7.02
C PHE A 121 -7.91 -4.36 -6.17
N TYR A 122 -9.10 -4.96 -6.00
CA TYR A 122 -9.30 -6.13 -5.16
C TYR A 122 -8.90 -7.43 -5.87
N GLN A 123 -8.34 -8.38 -5.12
CA GLN A 123 -7.92 -9.69 -5.63
C GLN A 123 -8.94 -10.80 -5.36
N ASN A 124 -9.90 -10.56 -4.45
CA ASN A 124 -10.93 -11.52 -4.06
C ASN A 124 -12.16 -10.80 -3.48
N ASP A 125 -13.26 -11.55 -3.31
CA ASP A 125 -14.52 -10.99 -2.82
C ASP A 125 -14.44 -10.44 -1.38
N THR A 126 -13.60 -11.01 -0.53
CA THR A 126 -13.38 -10.50 0.84
C THR A 126 -12.82 -9.09 0.80
N GLU A 127 -11.76 -8.85 0.02
CA GLU A 127 -11.18 -7.51 -0.17
C GLU A 127 -12.19 -6.53 -0.76
N LYS A 128 -12.96 -6.97 -1.78
CA LYS A 128 -14.04 -6.18 -2.37
C LYS A 128 -15.05 -5.74 -1.32
N GLN A 129 -15.56 -6.68 -0.52
CA GLN A 129 -16.55 -6.38 0.51
C GLN A 129 -16.01 -5.47 1.60
N GLN A 130 -14.77 -5.64 2.03
CA GLN A 130 -14.12 -4.78 3.01
C GLN A 130 -14.00 -3.34 2.49
N ALA A 131 -13.55 -3.14 1.24
CA ALA A 131 -13.46 -1.82 0.61
C ALA A 131 -14.83 -1.14 0.50
N LEU A 132 -15.85 -1.86 -0.01
CA LEU A 132 -17.20 -1.32 -0.17
C LEU A 132 -17.86 -1.01 1.18
N SER A 133 -17.66 -1.86 2.19
CA SER A 133 -18.17 -1.62 3.55
C SER A 133 -17.57 -0.37 4.17
N TYR A 134 -16.27 -0.14 3.98
CA TYR A 134 -15.63 1.08 4.48
C TYR A 134 -16.13 2.33 3.76
N ILE A 135 -16.32 2.28 2.43
CA ILE A 135 -16.95 3.37 1.67
C ILE A 135 -18.36 3.68 2.20
N LYS A 136 -19.17 2.65 2.51
CA LYS A 136 -20.49 2.83 3.09
C LYS A 136 -20.41 3.59 4.42
N VAL A 137 -19.51 3.20 5.32
CA VAL A 137 -19.28 3.91 6.60
C VAL A 137 -18.90 5.37 6.38
N LEU A 138 -18.02 5.67 5.41
CA LEU A 138 -17.62 7.05 5.12
C LEU A 138 -18.79 7.89 4.58
N LYS A 139 -19.67 7.30 3.75
CA LYS A 139 -20.88 7.95 3.23
C LYS A 139 -21.90 8.22 4.33
N GLU A 140 -22.15 7.24 5.20
CA GLU A 140 -23.08 7.38 6.33
C GLU A 140 -22.60 8.48 7.32
N LYS A 141 -21.29 8.55 7.57
CA LYS A 141 -20.68 9.60 8.38
C LYS A 141 -20.57 10.96 7.68
N LYS A 142 -20.90 11.04 6.39
CA LYS A 142 -20.75 12.25 5.56
C LYS A 142 -19.32 12.83 5.64
N THR A 143 -18.31 11.96 5.71
CA THR A 143 -16.90 12.36 5.85
C THR A 143 -16.42 13.14 4.63
N PHE A 144 -16.94 12.81 3.45
CA PHE A 144 -16.64 13.49 2.18
C PHE A 144 -17.95 13.88 1.48
N LYS A 145 -17.94 14.94 0.67
CA LYS A 145 -19.10 15.37 -0.13
C LYS A 145 -19.50 14.33 -1.17
N ALA A 146 -18.51 13.65 -1.74
CA ALA A 146 -18.66 12.54 -2.68
C ALA A 146 -17.50 11.55 -2.45
N ILE A 147 -17.62 10.33 -2.98
CA ILE A 147 -16.51 9.38 -3.05
C ILE A 147 -16.50 8.87 -4.49
N THR A 148 -15.43 9.21 -5.22
CA THR A 148 -15.20 8.83 -6.61
C THR A 148 -14.32 7.59 -6.74
N THR A 149 -13.89 7.01 -5.62
CA THR A 149 -13.03 5.83 -5.58
C THR A 149 -13.66 4.65 -6.31
N GLU A 150 -12.97 4.15 -7.32
CA GLU A 150 -13.31 2.90 -8.00
C GLU A 150 -12.93 1.70 -7.13
N VAL A 151 -13.78 0.66 -7.09
CA VAL A 151 -13.47 -0.64 -6.49
C VAL A 151 -13.60 -1.68 -7.58
N VAL A 152 -12.48 -2.06 -8.19
CA VAL A 152 -12.42 -2.88 -9.40
C VAL A 152 -11.54 -4.11 -9.20
N ALA A 153 -11.79 -5.17 -9.98
CA ALA A 153 -10.97 -6.36 -9.90
C ALA A 153 -9.53 -6.07 -10.36
N PHE A 154 -8.57 -6.58 -9.59
CA PHE A 154 -7.16 -6.57 -9.98
C PHE A 154 -6.94 -7.47 -11.21
N THR A 155 -6.14 -7.01 -12.15
CA THR A 155 -5.76 -7.80 -13.33
C THR A 155 -4.26 -8.02 -13.39
N VAL A 156 -3.50 -6.95 -13.57
CA VAL A 156 -2.05 -6.98 -13.71
C VAL A 156 -1.45 -5.70 -13.15
N PHE A 157 -0.26 -5.81 -12.57
CA PHE A 157 0.54 -4.67 -12.12
C PHE A 157 1.84 -4.64 -12.91
N TYR A 158 2.17 -3.50 -13.45
CA TYR A 158 3.44 -3.23 -14.10
C TYR A 158 4.26 -2.31 -13.19
N PRO A 159 5.40 -2.77 -12.64
CA PRO A 159 6.30 -1.90 -11.90
C PRO A 159 6.69 -0.68 -12.72
N ALA A 160 6.70 0.48 -12.11
CA ALA A 160 7.23 1.67 -12.75
C ALA A 160 8.76 1.59 -12.83
N GLU A 161 9.33 2.43 -13.66
CA GLU A 161 10.77 2.49 -13.91
C GLU A 161 11.54 2.73 -12.60
N TYR A 162 12.77 2.20 -12.54
CA TYR A 162 13.56 2.20 -11.30
C TYR A 162 13.75 3.59 -10.67
N TYR A 163 13.79 4.65 -11.48
CA TYR A 163 13.95 6.02 -10.98
C TYR A 163 12.71 6.55 -10.24
N HIS A 164 11.55 5.90 -10.35
CA HIS A 164 10.34 6.23 -9.63
C HIS A 164 10.26 5.58 -8.23
N GLN A 165 10.97 4.48 -8.02
CA GLN A 165 10.94 3.76 -6.75
C GLN A 165 11.66 4.54 -5.66
N ASP A 166 11.07 4.64 -4.44
CA ASP A 166 11.58 5.43 -3.31
C ASP A 166 11.86 6.92 -3.67
N TYR A 167 11.09 7.48 -4.61
CA TYR A 167 11.43 8.79 -5.18
C TYR A 167 11.51 9.89 -4.12
N GLU A 168 10.59 9.91 -3.15
CA GLU A 168 10.59 10.89 -2.06
C GLU A 168 11.86 10.81 -1.21
N LYS A 169 12.31 9.60 -0.86
CA LYS A 169 13.51 9.36 -0.09
C LYS A 169 14.77 9.78 -0.85
N LYS A 170 14.81 9.48 -2.16
CA LYS A 170 15.95 9.77 -3.04
C LYS A 170 16.05 11.25 -3.42
N ASN A 171 14.91 11.97 -3.44
CA ASN A 171 14.83 13.36 -3.92
C ASN A 171 14.16 14.29 -2.90
N PRO A 172 14.65 14.37 -1.63
CA PRO A 172 13.96 15.07 -0.55
C PRO A 172 13.85 16.58 -0.77
N ASN A 173 14.66 17.17 -1.65
CA ASN A 173 14.69 18.59 -1.97
C ASN A 173 13.95 18.95 -3.27
N ASN A 174 13.33 17.98 -3.94
CA ASN A 174 12.52 18.23 -5.12
C ASN A 174 11.31 19.12 -4.76
N GLY A 175 11.00 20.11 -5.60
CA GLY A 175 9.93 21.10 -5.34
C GLY A 175 8.55 20.47 -5.15
N TYR A 176 8.21 19.43 -5.93
CA TYR A 176 6.96 18.68 -5.77
C TYR A 176 6.93 17.92 -4.44
N ILE A 177 8.04 17.28 -4.05
CA ILE A 177 8.13 16.58 -2.77
C ILE A 177 7.93 17.55 -1.61
N GLN A 178 8.56 18.73 -1.64
CA GLN A 178 8.41 19.72 -0.59
C GLN A 178 7.00 20.34 -0.55
N GLY A 179 6.43 20.67 -1.73
CA GLY A 179 5.18 21.41 -1.83
C GLY A 179 3.92 20.54 -1.82
N VAL A 180 4.02 19.26 -2.15
CA VAL A 180 2.85 18.36 -2.31
C VAL A 180 2.99 17.12 -1.43
N SER A 181 4.06 16.34 -1.59
CA SER A 181 4.16 15.03 -0.92
C SER A 181 4.30 15.15 0.59
N LYS A 182 5.26 15.94 1.08
CA LYS A 182 5.46 16.15 2.53
C LYS A 182 4.24 16.74 3.25
N PRO A 183 3.53 17.77 2.72
CA PRO A 183 2.27 18.24 3.31
C PRO A 183 1.20 17.15 3.36
N ARG A 184 1.07 16.33 2.31
CA ARG A 184 0.13 15.22 2.26
C ARG A 184 0.46 14.16 3.32
N MET A 185 1.73 13.77 3.43
CA MET A 185 2.21 12.86 4.46
C MET A 185 1.96 13.41 5.88
N ALA A 186 2.23 14.69 6.12
CA ALA A 186 1.98 15.34 7.40
C ALA A 186 0.49 15.33 7.76
N ALA A 187 -0.39 15.56 6.77
CA ALA A 187 -1.85 15.46 6.96
C ALA A 187 -2.28 14.02 7.30
N PHE A 188 -1.72 13.02 6.62
CA PHE A 188 -1.94 11.61 6.93
C PHE A 188 -1.52 11.26 8.38
N LYS A 189 -0.30 11.63 8.79
CA LYS A 189 0.21 11.39 10.16
C LYS A 189 -0.71 11.98 11.24
N LYS A 190 -1.36 13.12 10.96
CA LYS A 190 -2.32 13.75 11.90
C LYS A 190 -3.67 13.01 11.98
N LYS A 191 -4.09 12.38 10.88
CA LYS A 191 -5.40 11.70 10.80
C LYS A 191 -5.34 10.27 11.29
N THR A 192 -4.28 9.56 10.91
CA THR A 192 -4.20 8.11 11.15
C THR A 192 -4.01 7.79 12.62
N LYS A 193 -4.62 6.66 13.02
CA LYS A 193 -4.41 6.00 14.32
C LYS A 193 -3.57 4.74 14.19
N LEU A 194 -3.06 4.47 13.00
CA LEU A 194 -2.19 3.32 12.77
C LEU A 194 -0.81 3.57 13.38
N PRO A 195 -0.15 2.53 13.89
CA PRO A 195 1.25 2.65 14.26
C PRO A 195 2.09 2.92 13.01
N LEU A 196 2.98 3.89 13.10
CA LEU A 196 3.89 4.29 12.03
C LEU A 196 5.34 4.05 12.43
N TYR A 197 6.18 3.73 11.47
CA TYR A 197 7.65 3.81 11.65
C TYR A 197 8.05 5.28 11.81
N GLU A 198 9.11 5.50 12.60
CA GLU A 198 9.69 6.84 12.84
C GLU A 198 10.49 7.36 11.65
#